data_bd39a987c1ac0b64a4affd3031408d9a
#
_entry.id   bd39a987c1ac0b64a4affd3031408d9a
#
_cell.length_a   1.000
_cell.length_b   1.000
_cell.length_c   1.000
_cell.angle_alpha   90.00
_cell.angle_beta   90.00
_cell.angle_gamma   90.00
#
_symmetry.space_group_name_H-M   'P 1'
#
loop_
_entity.id
_entity.type
_entity.pdbx_description
1 polymer ?
#
loop_
_entity_poly.entity_id
_entity_poly.type
_entity_poly.pdbx_seq_one_letter_code
_entity_poly.pdbx_strand_id
1 'polypeptide(L)'
;MKQKWIALLLVCVLLSGCAAEEPAISFGITFTDAMDRTVTVSDPQRVGICSGSLAECWLLAGGEVCAVTRDAVTERELDLPDDYIDLGSLKEPSQEAILAANLDFVILMASLPNHRAMAETLDKTGIAYAYFDVENFADYLELIKVFTDITGRADLYEANAASLQPQIEAAIASGKREDAPTVLILRTSSSKVKALDSSFMVGGMLEEFGCINIADSKNGLLSDLSIEAIVAEDPDYIFVTCMGDLEEGQAQLEASLTSNPIWNTLQAVQNGRVFFLDKELFHNKPNARWGESYEILAELLSQ
;
A
#
# COMPACT_ATOMS: atom_id res chain seq x y z
N MET A 1 -64.96 -63.92 -35.97
CA MET A 1 -64.42 -63.15 -34.85
C MET A 1 -62.99 -62.71 -35.25
N LYS A 2 -62.81 -61.40 -35.59
CA LYS A 2 -61.54 -60.85 -36.00
C LYS A 2 -61.20 -59.70 -35.03
N GLN A 3 -60.24 -59.91 -34.20
CA GLN A 3 -59.76 -58.98 -33.21
C GLN A 3 -58.81 -57.94 -33.87
N LYS A 4 -59.15 -56.65 -33.87
CA LYS A 4 -58.33 -55.57 -34.39
C LYS A 4 -57.45 -55.04 -33.26
N TRP A 5 -56.17 -55.14 -33.43
CA TRP A 5 -55.18 -54.50 -32.58
C TRP A 5 -54.97 -53.02 -33.00
N ILE A 6 -55.26 -52.07 -32.11
CA ILE A 6 -54.96 -50.66 -32.34
C ILE A 6 -53.62 -50.43 -31.70
N ALA A 7 -52.60 -50.10 -32.49
CA ALA A 7 -51.31 -49.67 -32.03
C ALA A 7 -51.40 -48.18 -31.70
N LEU A 8 -51.21 -47.84 -30.40
CA LEU A 8 -51.11 -46.44 -29.91
C LEU A 8 -49.68 -45.96 -30.07
N LEU A 9 -49.45 -45.05 -31.00
CA LEU A 9 -48.15 -44.41 -31.23
C LEU A 9 -47.99 -43.27 -30.24
N LEU A 10 -47.13 -43.47 -29.25
CA LEU A 10 -46.78 -42.44 -28.26
C LEU A 10 -45.68 -41.50 -28.85
N VAL A 11 -46.07 -40.30 -29.29
CA VAL A 11 -45.12 -39.27 -29.75
C VAL A 11 -44.57 -38.56 -28.54
N CYS A 12 -43.34 -38.87 -28.12
CA CYS A 12 -42.60 -38.08 -27.16
C CYS A 12 -42.06 -36.80 -27.81
N VAL A 13 -42.71 -35.67 -27.57
CA VAL A 13 -42.17 -34.36 -27.91
C VAL A 13 -41.13 -34.01 -26.86
N LEU A 14 -39.84 -34.09 -27.18
CA LEU A 14 -38.74 -33.55 -26.40
C LEU A 14 -38.79 -32.03 -26.53
N LEU A 15 -39.39 -31.39 -25.55
CA LEU A 15 -39.20 -29.92 -25.31
C LEU A 15 -37.79 -29.70 -24.77
N SER A 16 -36.84 -29.41 -25.68
CA SER A 16 -35.56 -28.81 -25.31
C SER A 16 -35.85 -27.38 -24.84
N GLY A 17 -36.07 -27.23 -23.53
CA GLY A 17 -36.07 -25.94 -22.91
C GLY A 17 -34.65 -25.40 -22.93
N CYS A 18 -34.35 -24.43 -23.79
CA CYS A 18 -33.26 -23.49 -23.53
C CYS A 18 -33.62 -22.74 -22.24
N ALA A 19 -33.03 -23.14 -21.14
CA ALA A 19 -32.95 -22.24 -19.98
C ALA A 19 -32.10 -21.06 -20.45
N ALA A 20 -32.73 -19.93 -20.71
CA ALA A 20 -32.04 -18.67 -20.76
C ALA A 20 -31.51 -18.46 -19.32
N GLU A 21 -30.19 -18.49 -19.15
CA GLU A 21 -29.58 -17.96 -17.93
C GLU A 21 -30.06 -16.51 -17.79
N GLU A 22 -30.89 -16.27 -16.76
CA GLU A 22 -31.19 -14.90 -16.36
C GLU A 22 -29.83 -14.24 -16.06
N PRO A 23 -29.54 -13.03 -16.61
CA PRO A 23 -28.33 -12.33 -16.27
C PRO A 23 -28.30 -12.16 -14.75
N ALA A 24 -27.29 -12.72 -14.09
CA ALA A 24 -27.04 -12.49 -12.69
C ALA A 24 -27.00 -10.98 -12.49
N ILE A 25 -27.91 -10.43 -11.68
CA ILE A 25 -27.89 -9.03 -11.30
C ILE A 25 -26.63 -8.90 -10.44
N SER A 26 -25.52 -8.49 -11.05
CA SER A 26 -24.30 -8.12 -10.34
C SER A 26 -24.61 -6.83 -9.57
N PHE A 27 -24.88 -6.97 -8.29
CA PHE A 27 -24.91 -5.81 -7.39
C PHE A 27 -23.46 -5.36 -7.25
N GLY A 28 -23.15 -4.13 -7.71
CA GLY A 28 -21.83 -3.55 -7.55
C GLY A 28 -21.44 -3.44 -6.07
N ILE A 29 -20.16 -3.57 -5.78
CA ILE A 29 -19.59 -3.33 -4.45
C ILE A 29 -19.53 -1.83 -4.21
N THR A 30 -20.13 -1.38 -3.12
CA THR A 30 -20.17 0.04 -2.73
C THR A 30 -19.33 0.23 -1.47
N PHE A 31 -18.41 1.20 -1.52
CA PHE A 31 -17.50 1.54 -0.42
C PHE A 31 -17.25 3.06 -0.38
N THR A 32 -16.65 3.52 0.71
CA THR A 32 -16.13 4.90 0.81
C THR A 32 -14.64 4.88 0.51
N ASP A 33 -14.19 5.75 -0.39
CA ASP A 33 -12.78 5.86 -0.74
C ASP A 33 -12.02 6.86 0.16
N ALA A 34 -10.70 6.97 0.01
CA ALA A 34 -9.85 7.85 0.81
C ALA A 34 -10.08 9.37 0.59
N MET A 35 -11.01 9.74 -0.29
CA MET A 35 -11.49 11.11 -0.49
C MET A 35 -12.93 11.32 0.02
N ASP A 36 -13.40 10.43 0.92
CA ASP A 36 -14.76 10.43 1.49
C ASP A 36 -15.87 10.33 0.43
N ARG A 37 -15.59 9.74 -0.74
CA ARG A 37 -16.57 9.56 -1.80
C ARG A 37 -17.19 8.17 -1.72
N THR A 38 -18.50 8.09 -1.94
CA THR A 38 -19.16 6.80 -2.14
C THR A 38 -18.93 6.34 -3.59
N VAL A 39 -18.24 5.22 -3.75
CA VAL A 39 -17.91 4.63 -5.05
C VAL A 39 -18.58 3.27 -5.17
N THR A 40 -19.14 2.99 -6.34
CA THR A 40 -19.72 1.67 -6.66
C THR A 40 -18.98 1.10 -7.88
N VAL A 41 -18.44 -0.12 -7.73
CA VAL A 41 -17.73 -0.84 -8.78
C VAL A 41 -18.42 -2.17 -9.02
N SER A 42 -18.69 -2.50 -10.29
CA SER A 42 -19.38 -3.73 -10.68
C SER A 42 -18.50 -4.54 -11.62
N ASP A 43 -17.91 -5.62 -11.12
CA ASP A 43 -17.16 -6.62 -11.88
C ASP A 43 -16.20 -6.01 -12.92
N PRO A 44 -15.19 -5.24 -12.48
CA PRO A 44 -14.29 -4.55 -13.40
C PRO A 44 -13.40 -5.55 -14.15
N GLN A 45 -13.36 -5.42 -15.48
CA GLN A 45 -12.62 -6.33 -16.36
C GLN A 45 -11.29 -5.73 -16.85
N ARG A 46 -11.20 -4.39 -16.84
CA ARG A 46 -10.01 -3.68 -17.32
C ARG A 46 -9.59 -2.61 -16.29
N VAL A 47 -8.75 -3.04 -15.36
CA VAL A 47 -8.31 -2.21 -14.24
C VAL A 47 -6.98 -1.55 -14.56
N GLY A 48 -6.96 -0.21 -14.40
CA GLY A 48 -5.75 0.61 -14.47
C GLY A 48 -5.35 1.10 -13.07
N ILE A 49 -4.08 0.93 -12.71
CA ILE A 49 -3.62 1.25 -11.36
C ILE A 49 -2.44 2.22 -11.41
N CYS A 50 -2.61 3.38 -10.80
CA CYS A 50 -1.61 4.45 -10.85
C CYS A 50 -0.60 4.39 -9.69
N SER A 51 -0.31 3.19 -9.17
CA SER A 51 0.69 2.95 -8.12
C SER A 51 1.09 1.49 -8.08
N GLY A 52 2.39 1.19 -8.09
CA GLY A 52 2.90 -0.17 -7.98
C GLY A 52 2.52 -0.85 -6.66
N SER A 53 2.49 -0.10 -5.55
CA SER A 53 2.06 -0.64 -4.26
C SER A 53 0.58 -1.04 -4.25
N LEU A 54 -0.31 -0.21 -4.82
CA LEU A 54 -1.72 -0.54 -4.95
C LEU A 54 -1.95 -1.66 -5.97
N ALA A 55 -1.11 -1.76 -7.02
CA ALA A 55 -1.14 -2.86 -7.97
C ALA A 55 -0.78 -4.20 -7.32
N GLU A 56 0.25 -4.23 -6.46
CA GLU A 56 0.56 -5.40 -5.66
C GLU A 56 -0.61 -5.81 -4.76
N CYS A 57 -1.24 -4.87 -4.07
CA CYS A 57 -2.43 -5.13 -3.25
C CYS A 57 -3.59 -5.68 -4.08
N TRP A 58 -3.80 -5.16 -5.30
CA TRP A 58 -4.83 -5.66 -6.20
C TRP A 58 -4.56 -7.10 -6.64
N LEU A 59 -3.31 -7.43 -6.99
CA LEU A 59 -2.89 -8.80 -7.30
C LEU A 59 -3.04 -9.74 -6.09
N LEU A 60 -2.65 -9.29 -4.88
CA LEU A 60 -2.83 -10.04 -3.63
C LEU A 60 -4.31 -10.32 -3.33
N ALA A 61 -5.20 -9.45 -3.79
CA ALA A 61 -6.65 -9.63 -3.69
C ALA A 61 -7.25 -10.48 -4.82
N GLY A 62 -6.42 -11.03 -5.73
CA GLY A 62 -6.86 -11.88 -6.84
C GLY A 62 -7.35 -11.12 -8.07
N GLY A 63 -7.04 -9.82 -8.16
CA GLY A 63 -7.35 -9.03 -9.34
C GLY A 63 -6.32 -9.20 -10.46
N GLU A 64 -6.68 -8.80 -11.66
CA GLU A 64 -5.80 -8.75 -12.83
C GLU A 64 -5.46 -7.29 -13.17
N VAL A 65 -4.22 -7.05 -13.60
CA VAL A 65 -3.74 -5.71 -13.97
C VAL A 65 -3.58 -5.63 -15.48
N CYS A 66 -4.29 -4.71 -16.15
CA CYS A 66 -4.08 -4.46 -17.57
C CYS A 66 -3.27 -3.19 -17.86
N ALA A 67 -3.25 -2.23 -16.94
CA ALA A 67 -2.52 -0.97 -17.08
C ALA A 67 -1.97 -0.52 -15.71
N VAL A 68 -0.72 -0.06 -15.66
CA VAL A 68 -0.09 0.32 -14.39
C VAL A 68 1.04 1.33 -14.59
N THR A 69 1.36 2.11 -13.56
CA THR A 69 2.52 3.00 -13.55
C THR A 69 3.84 2.22 -13.37
N ARG A 70 4.95 2.78 -13.89
CA ARG A 70 6.26 2.09 -14.01
C ARG A 70 6.84 1.61 -12.70
N ASP A 71 6.52 2.23 -11.58
CA ASP A 71 6.97 1.83 -10.26
C ASP A 71 6.51 0.40 -9.87
N ALA A 72 5.48 -0.13 -10.51
CA ALA A 72 5.11 -1.54 -10.39
C ALA A 72 6.24 -2.49 -10.84
N VAL A 73 6.98 -2.12 -11.88
CA VAL A 73 8.11 -2.90 -12.40
C VAL A 73 9.43 -2.45 -11.79
N THR A 74 9.68 -1.13 -11.70
CA THR A 74 11.00 -0.61 -11.29
C THR A 74 11.24 -0.59 -9.79
N GLU A 75 10.17 -0.55 -8.97
CA GLU A 75 10.27 -0.48 -7.50
C GLU A 75 9.64 -1.69 -6.81
N ARG A 76 8.68 -2.36 -7.46
CA ARG A 76 7.97 -3.50 -6.89
C ARG A 76 8.30 -4.83 -7.56
N GLU A 77 8.99 -4.79 -8.70
CA GLU A 77 9.39 -5.97 -9.47
C GLU A 77 8.22 -6.94 -9.73
N LEU A 78 7.00 -6.38 -9.93
CA LEU A 78 5.80 -7.19 -10.16
C LEU A 78 5.91 -7.96 -11.47
N ASP A 79 5.53 -9.23 -11.42
CA ASP A 79 5.39 -10.08 -12.61
C ASP A 79 4.07 -9.74 -13.31
N LEU A 80 4.17 -8.93 -14.36
CA LEU A 80 3.03 -8.43 -15.12
C LEU A 80 2.94 -9.12 -16.49
N PRO A 81 1.74 -9.17 -17.10
CA PRO A 81 1.59 -9.64 -18.48
C PRO A 81 2.47 -8.82 -19.45
N ASP A 82 3.04 -9.47 -20.46
CA ASP A 82 3.92 -8.80 -21.45
C ASP A 82 3.25 -7.64 -22.20
N ASP A 83 1.91 -7.63 -22.26
CA ASP A 83 1.10 -6.63 -22.96
C ASP A 83 0.46 -5.60 -22.01
N TYR A 84 0.94 -5.50 -20.75
CA TYR A 84 0.44 -4.45 -19.87
C TYR A 84 0.66 -3.06 -20.47
N ILE A 85 -0.23 -2.12 -20.16
CA ILE A 85 -0.17 -0.75 -20.65
C ILE A 85 0.57 0.10 -19.62
N ASP A 86 1.66 0.75 -20.05
CA ASP A 86 2.41 1.71 -19.23
C ASP A 86 1.62 3.02 -19.06
N LEU A 87 1.19 3.31 -17.84
CA LEU A 87 0.49 4.53 -17.46
C LEU A 87 1.43 5.71 -17.08
N GLY A 88 2.74 5.57 -17.27
CA GLY A 88 3.70 6.63 -16.94
C GLY A 88 4.29 6.50 -15.54
N SER A 89 4.66 7.62 -14.92
CA SER A 89 5.26 7.62 -13.60
C SER A 89 4.20 7.68 -12.49
N LEU A 90 4.53 7.15 -11.31
CA LEU A 90 3.72 7.25 -10.10
C LEU A 90 3.27 8.70 -9.82
N LYS A 91 4.16 9.68 -9.92
CA LYS A 91 3.86 11.08 -9.59
C LYS A 91 3.03 11.79 -10.64
N GLU A 92 3.16 11.38 -11.90
CA GLU A 92 2.50 11.96 -13.07
C GLU A 92 2.01 10.85 -14.00
N PRO A 93 0.90 10.16 -13.68
CA PRO A 93 0.30 9.20 -14.58
C PRO A 93 -0.19 9.86 -15.86
N SER A 94 -0.06 9.19 -16.99
CA SER A 94 -0.49 9.71 -18.28
C SER A 94 -2.00 9.63 -18.43
N GLN A 95 -2.69 10.76 -18.39
CA GLN A 95 -4.13 10.85 -18.68
C GLN A 95 -4.46 10.30 -20.08
N GLU A 96 -3.60 10.58 -21.06
CA GLU A 96 -3.78 10.09 -22.43
C GLU A 96 -3.74 8.55 -22.49
N ALA A 97 -2.76 7.93 -21.82
CA ALA A 97 -2.66 6.47 -21.75
C ALA A 97 -3.87 5.85 -21.04
N ILE A 98 -4.33 6.44 -19.93
CA ILE A 98 -5.52 6.00 -19.21
C ILE A 98 -6.76 6.04 -20.10
N LEU A 99 -6.99 7.13 -20.83
CA LEU A 99 -8.13 7.26 -21.73
C LEU A 99 -8.07 6.32 -22.94
N ALA A 100 -6.87 6.05 -23.44
CA ALA A 100 -6.65 5.15 -24.59
C ALA A 100 -6.76 3.67 -24.22
N ALA A 101 -6.61 3.31 -22.95
CA ALA A 101 -6.53 1.91 -22.48
C ALA A 101 -7.89 1.22 -22.37
N ASN A 102 -9.01 1.90 -22.63
CA ASN A 102 -10.38 1.40 -22.46
C ASN A 102 -10.60 0.74 -21.09
N LEU A 103 -10.20 1.43 -20.03
CA LEU A 103 -10.37 0.99 -18.66
C LEU A 103 -11.83 1.15 -18.22
N ASP A 104 -12.28 0.26 -17.34
CA ASP A 104 -13.58 0.35 -16.67
C ASP A 104 -13.45 0.72 -15.19
N PHE A 105 -12.26 0.56 -14.62
CA PHE A 105 -11.94 1.01 -13.26
C PHE A 105 -10.51 1.54 -13.17
N VAL A 106 -10.32 2.68 -12.48
CA VAL A 106 -9.01 3.29 -12.24
C VAL A 106 -8.76 3.47 -10.74
N ILE A 107 -7.64 2.93 -10.26
CA ILE A 107 -7.19 3.02 -8.87
C ILE A 107 -6.12 4.11 -8.76
N LEU A 108 -6.35 5.08 -7.88
CA LEU A 108 -5.55 6.28 -7.71
C LEU A 108 -5.10 6.42 -6.25
N MET A 109 -4.06 7.23 -6.00
CA MET A 109 -3.63 7.63 -4.65
C MET A 109 -4.24 8.96 -4.24
N ALA A 110 -4.84 9.05 -3.05
CA ALA A 110 -5.40 10.29 -2.52
C ALA A 110 -4.32 11.31 -2.10
N SER A 111 -3.17 10.86 -1.65
CA SER A 111 -2.05 11.70 -1.21
C SER A 111 -1.38 12.48 -2.36
N LEU A 112 -1.50 12.03 -3.61
CA LEU A 112 -0.81 12.64 -4.76
C LEU A 112 -1.68 13.69 -5.47
N PRO A 113 -1.25 14.98 -5.55
CA PRO A 113 -2.03 16.04 -6.17
C PRO A 113 -2.39 15.77 -7.63
N ASN A 114 -1.46 15.20 -8.43
CA ASN A 114 -1.72 14.91 -9.85
C ASN A 114 -2.76 13.80 -10.04
N HIS A 115 -2.83 12.82 -9.10
CA HIS A 115 -3.90 11.82 -9.11
C HIS A 115 -5.26 12.46 -8.81
N ARG A 116 -5.34 13.35 -7.81
CA ARG A 116 -6.59 14.07 -7.51
C ARG A 116 -7.04 14.96 -8.69
N ALA A 117 -6.10 15.56 -9.41
CA ALA A 117 -6.40 16.39 -10.57
C ALA A 117 -7.04 15.60 -11.75
N MET A 118 -6.91 14.27 -11.77
CA MET A 118 -7.50 13.41 -12.80
C MET A 118 -9.02 13.28 -12.68
N ALA A 119 -9.60 13.58 -11.51
CA ALA A 119 -11.03 13.47 -11.26
C ALA A 119 -11.87 14.18 -12.35
N GLU A 120 -11.53 15.43 -12.70
CA GLU A 120 -12.27 16.19 -13.70
C GLU A 120 -12.33 15.50 -15.09
N THR A 121 -11.25 14.81 -15.45
CA THR A 121 -11.18 14.07 -16.71
C THR A 121 -11.98 12.76 -16.63
N LEU A 122 -11.81 12.00 -15.54
CA LEU A 122 -12.49 10.72 -15.35
C LEU A 122 -14.00 10.89 -15.20
N ASP A 123 -14.47 11.92 -14.51
CA ASP A 123 -15.89 12.25 -14.40
C ASP A 123 -16.56 12.47 -15.78
N LYS A 124 -15.82 13.06 -16.73
CA LYS A 124 -16.33 13.32 -18.10
C LYS A 124 -16.39 12.06 -18.97
N THR A 125 -15.61 11.03 -18.62
CA THR A 125 -15.52 9.80 -19.43
C THR A 125 -16.47 8.70 -18.96
N GLY A 126 -16.97 8.80 -17.73
CA GLY A 126 -17.79 7.76 -17.10
C GLY A 126 -17.00 6.52 -16.64
N ILE A 127 -15.66 6.58 -16.68
CA ILE A 127 -14.81 5.53 -16.13
C ILE A 127 -14.92 5.56 -14.59
N ALA A 128 -15.24 4.44 -13.96
CA ALA A 128 -15.25 4.35 -12.50
C ALA A 128 -13.83 4.55 -11.96
N TYR A 129 -13.68 5.26 -10.86
CA TYR A 129 -12.38 5.42 -10.21
C TYR A 129 -12.52 5.60 -8.70
N ALA A 130 -11.49 5.21 -7.97
CA ALA A 130 -11.42 5.37 -6.52
C ALA A 130 -10.01 5.76 -6.07
N TYR A 131 -9.96 6.46 -4.93
CA TYR A 131 -8.72 6.86 -4.28
C TYR A 131 -8.45 6.00 -3.06
N PHE A 132 -7.19 5.59 -2.92
CA PHE A 132 -6.72 4.84 -1.77
C PHE A 132 -5.40 5.41 -1.26
N ASP A 133 -5.19 5.34 0.03
CA ASP A 133 -3.90 5.52 0.69
C ASP A 133 -3.76 4.47 1.79
N VAL A 134 -2.52 4.08 2.06
CA VAL A 134 -2.19 3.15 3.14
C VAL A 134 -1.09 3.80 3.96
N GLU A 135 -1.38 4.25 5.16
CA GLU A 135 -0.38 4.82 6.08
C GLU A 135 -0.07 3.91 7.26
N ASN A 136 -0.96 2.99 7.58
CA ASN A 136 -0.83 2.04 8.68
C ASN A 136 -1.45 0.69 8.31
N PHE A 137 -1.36 -0.29 9.22
CA PHE A 137 -1.88 -1.64 8.98
C PHE A 137 -3.43 -1.67 8.90
N ALA A 138 -4.13 -0.80 9.62
CA ALA A 138 -5.60 -0.74 9.54
C ALA A 138 -6.05 -0.30 8.13
N ASP A 139 -5.39 0.71 7.54
CA ASP A 139 -5.66 1.13 6.16
C ASP A 139 -5.41 -0.01 5.17
N TYR A 140 -4.35 -0.81 5.39
CA TYR A 140 -4.06 -1.98 4.56
C TYR A 140 -5.16 -3.04 4.65
N LEU A 141 -5.67 -3.32 5.87
CA LEU A 141 -6.79 -4.26 6.06
C LEU A 141 -8.04 -3.78 5.30
N GLU A 142 -8.38 -2.50 5.42
CA GLU A 142 -9.52 -1.91 4.72
C GLU A 142 -9.35 -1.97 3.20
N LEU A 143 -8.16 -1.64 2.69
CA LEU A 143 -7.83 -1.72 1.27
C LEU A 143 -8.03 -3.13 0.71
N ILE A 144 -7.38 -4.14 1.34
CA ILE A 144 -7.48 -5.54 0.88
C ILE A 144 -8.91 -6.04 1.03
N LYS A 145 -9.66 -5.62 2.06
CA LYS A 145 -11.08 -5.96 2.21
C LYS A 145 -11.91 -5.46 1.03
N VAL A 146 -11.76 -4.19 0.64
CA VAL A 146 -12.44 -3.61 -0.51
C VAL A 146 -12.06 -4.34 -1.79
N PHE A 147 -10.77 -4.59 -2.00
CA PHE A 147 -10.29 -5.25 -3.22
C PHE A 147 -10.80 -6.70 -3.32
N THR A 148 -10.77 -7.46 -2.20
CA THR A 148 -11.29 -8.84 -2.19
C THR A 148 -12.80 -8.90 -2.29
N ASP A 149 -13.55 -7.89 -1.86
CA ASP A 149 -14.99 -7.79 -2.10
C ASP A 149 -15.27 -7.56 -3.59
N ILE A 150 -14.49 -6.70 -4.27
CA ILE A 150 -14.63 -6.45 -5.71
C ILE A 150 -14.29 -7.70 -6.52
N THR A 151 -13.20 -8.41 -6.17
CA THR A 151 -12.76 -9.63 -6.89
C THR A 151 -13.53 -10.89 -6.48
N GLY A 152 -14.35 -10.83 -5.41
CA GLY A 152 -15.07 -11.98 -4.87
C GLY A 152 -14.17 -13.00 -4.15
N ARG A 153 -12.93 -12.63 -3.75
CA ARG A 153 -11.90 -13.51 -3.21
C ARG A 153 -11.71 -13.31 -1.69
N ALA A 154 -12.77 -13.53 -0.90
CA ALA A 154 -12.70 -13.42 0.56
C ALA A 154 -11.63 -14.33 1.20
N ASP A 155 -11.27 -15.45 0.54
CA ASP A 155 -10.18 -16.33 0.95
C ASP A 155 -8.82 -15.61 0.96
N LEU A 156 -8.59 -14.68 0.01
CA LEU A 156 -7.36 -13.92 -0.08
C LEU A 156 -7.29 -12.78 0.94
N TYR A 157 -8.42 -12.26 1.41
CA TYR A 157 -8.43 -11.34 2.54
C TYR A 157 -7.87 -12.02 3.79
N GLU A 158 -8.33 -13.22 4.10
CA GLU A 158 -7.81 -14.00 5.22
C GLU A 158 -6.32 -14.31 5.05
N ALA A 159 -5.92 -14.76 3.86
CA ALA A 159 -4.54 -15.18 3.60
C ALA A 159 -3.54 -14.02 3.61
N ASN A 160 -3.88 -12.86 3.04
CA ASN A 160 -2.93 -11.78 2.77
C ASN A 160 -3.09 -10.55 3.67
N ALA A 161 -4.11 -10.53 4.55
CA ALA A 161 -4.37 -9.39 5.42
C ALA A 161 -4.73 -9.81 6.85
N ALA A 162 -5.85 -10.47 7.09
CA ALA A 162 -6.31 -10.78 8.44
C ALA A 162 -5.34 -11.70 9.21
N SER A 163 -4.71 -12.67 8.53
CA SER A 163 -3.72 -13.57 9.14
C SER A 163 -2.46 -12.87 9.66
N LEU A 164 -2.18 -11.63 9.23
CA LEU A 164 -1.02 -10.84 9.70
C LEU A 164 -1.25 -10.23 11.09
N GLN A 165 -2.51 -10.00 11.48
CA GLN A 165 -2.82 -9.32 12.73
C GLN A 165 -2.25 -10.02 13.97
N PRO A 166 -2.39 -11.35 14.17
CA PRO A 166 -1.78 -12.02 15.31
C PRO A 166 -0.25 -11.93 15.35
N GLN A 167 0.42 -11.90 14.19
CA GLN A 167 1.86 -11.72 14.07
C GLN A 167 2.28 -10.33 14.55
N ILE A 168 1.57 -9.29 14.10
CA ILE A 168 1.81 -7.89 14.51
C ILE A 168 1.57 -7.72 16.02
N GLU A 169 0.45 -8.23 16.54
CA GLU A 169 0.13 -8.17 17.98
C GLU A 169 1.21 -8.86 18.83
N ALA A 170 1.73 -10.02 18.38
CA ALA A 170 2.81 -10.72 19.05
C ALA A 170 4.13 -9.92 19.00
N ALA A 171 4.46 -9.31 17.86
CA ALA A 171 5.65 -8.46 17.72
C ALA A 171 5.57 -7.25 18.64
N ILE A 172 4.43 -6.53 18.66
CA ILE A 172 4.20 -5.38 19.56
C ILE A 172 4.33 -5.83 21.03
N ALA A 173 3.69 -6.94 21.42
CA ALA A 173 3.75 -7.43 22.79
C ALA A 173 5.18 -7.80 23.22
N SER A 174 6.01 -8.35 22.32
CA SER A 174 7.40 -8.73 22.60
C SER A 174 8.36 -7.54 22.65
N GLY A 175 8.12 -6.51 21.82
CA GLY A 175 8.99 -5.34 21.68
C GLY A 175 8.51 -4.11 22.46
N LYS A 176 7.38 -4.20 23.16
CA LYS A 176 6.80 -3.05 23.87
C LYS A 176 7.75 -2.47 24.93
N ARG A 177 7.88 -1.16 24.93
CA ARG A 177 8.79 -0.41 25.79
C ARG A 177 8.03 0.38 26.85
N GLU A 178 8.17 -0.05 28.10
CA GLU A 178 7.58 0.63 29.27
C GLU A 178 8.41 1.87 29.69
N ASP A 179 9.69 1.93 29.28
CA ASP A 179 10.61 3.03 29.53
C ASP A 179 10.46 4.21 28.55
N ALA A 180 9.56 4.07 27.56
CA ALA A 180 9.21 5.09 26.57
C ALA A 180 10.44 5.75 25.91
N PRO A 181 11.32 4.99 25.24
CA PRO A 181 12.56 5.54 24.69
C PRO A 181 12.26 6.55 23.57
N THR A 182 13.14 7.54 23.47
CA THR A 182 13.05 8.56 22.44
C THR A 182 13.64 8.06 21.12
N VAL A 183 12.95 8.34 20.01
CA VAL A 183 13.38 7.93 18.67
C VAL A 183 13.45 9.12 17.73
N LEU A 184 14.37 9.08 16.78
CA LEU A 184 14.43 9.97 15.63
C LEU A 184 14.32 9.14 14.35
N ILE A 185 13.42 9.52 13.47
CA ILE A 185 13.29 8.89 12.16
C ILE A 185 13.81 9.86 11.11
N LEU A 186 14.79 9.42 10.34
CA LEU A 186 15.37 10.18 9.23
C LEU A 186 14.99 9.53 7.89
N ARG A 187 14.61 10.35 6.93
CA ARG A 187 14.45 9.93 5.54
C ARG A 187 15.49 10.61 4.68
N THR A 188 16.33 9.81 4.06
CA THR A 188 17.34 10.26 3.11
C THR A 188 16.84 10.19 1.67
N SER A 189 17.43 11.01 0.82
CA SER A 189 17.28 10.98 -0.65
C SER A 189 18.58 11.55 -1.26
N SER A 190 18.74 11.49 -2.57
CA SER A 190 19.90 12.09 -3.27
C SER A 190 20.08 13.59 -3.02
N SER A 191 19.07 14.31 -2.56
CA SER A 191 19.09 15.77 -2.43
C SER A 191 19.01 16.30 -1.02
N LYS A 192 18.51 15.52 -0.05
CA LYS A 192 18.27 15.99 1.32
C LYS A 192 18.02 14.87 2.33
N VAL A 193 18.20 15.21 3.60
CA VAL A 193 17.75 14.45 4.76
C VAL A 193 16.60 15.21 5.43
N LYS A 194 15.58 14.50 5.90
CA LYS A 194 14.46 15.05 6.65
C LYS A 194 14.18 14.21 7.88
N ALA A 195 13.79 14.85 8.98
CA ALA A 195 13.10 14.17 10.06
C ALA A 195 11.65 13.86 9.65
N LEU A 196 11.13 12.76 10.17
CA LEU A 196 9.75 12.32 9.99
C LEU A 196 9.09 12.21 11.35
N ASP A 197 7.84 12.68 11.46
CA ASP A 197 7.01 12.53 12.66
C ASP A 197 6.24 11.20 12.68
N SER A 198 5.43 11.00 13.73
CA SER A 198 4.65 9.77 13.92
C SER A 198 3.46 9.63 12.95
N SER A 199 3.17 10.63 12.13
CA SER A 199 2.21 10.48 11.03
C SER A 199 2.77 9.64 9.87
N PHE A 200 4.10 9.47 9.79
CA PHE A 200 4.73 8.59 8.83
C PHE A 200 4.70 7.13 9.33
N MET A 201 4.50 6.16 8.43
CA MET A 201 4.28 4.75 8.71
C MET A 201 5.21 4.18 9.82
N VAL A 202 6.53 4.36 9.69
CA VAL A 202 7.50 3.87 10.70
C VAL A 202 7.30 4.56 12.04
N GLY A 203 6.95 5.85 12.03
CA GLY A 203 6.68 6.61 13.25
C GLY A 203 5.47 6.08 14.01
N GLY A 204 4.37 5.81 13.30
CA GLY A 204 3.19 5.18 13.88
C GLY A 204 3.47 3.79 14.45
N MET A 205 4.25 2.96 13.72
CA MET A 205 4.66 1.65 14.22
C MET A 205 5.48 1.76 15.51
N LEU A 206 6.45 2.67 15.58
CA LEU A 206 7.27 2.88 16.78
C LEU A 206 6.46 3.42 17.96
N GLU A 207 5.43 4.24 17.71
CA GLU A 207 4.50 4.69 18.75
C GLU A 207 3.72 3.51 19.36
N GLU A 208 3.30 2.53 18.56
CA GLU A 208 2.65 1.31 19.03
C GLU A 208 3.55 0.46 19.94
N PHE A 209 4.87 0.52 19.75
CA PHE A 209 5.86 -0.06 20.66
C PHE A 209 6.10 0.76 21.94
N GLY A 210 5.49 1.94 22.08
CA GLY A 210 5.65 2.83 23.22
C GLY A 210 6.81 3.80 23.10
N CYS A 211 7.41 3.98 21.93
CA CYS A 211 8.47 4.97 21.69
C CYS A 211 7.89 6.39 21.55
N ILE A 212 8.71 7.39 21.81
CA ILE A 212 8.38 8.81 21.66
C ILE A 212 9.23 9.39 20.53
N ASN A 213 8.59 9.80 19.43
CA ASN A 213 9.29 10.44 18.33
C ASN A 213 9.61 11.90 18.67
N ILE A 214 10.89 12.25 18.73
CA ILE A 214 11.32 13.62 19.06
C ILE A 214 10.88 14.66 18.02
N ALA A 215 10.60 14.23 16.78
CA ALA A 215 10.13 15.12 15.72
C ALA A 215 8.65 15.55 15.90
N ASP A 216 7.86 14.86 16.75
CA ASP A 216 6.48 15.27 17.09
C ASP A 216 6.46 16.50 17.99
N SER A 217 7.55 16.76 18.70
CA SER A 217 7.69 17.97 19.49
C SER A 217 7.81 19.22 18.61
N LYS A 218 7.44 20.39 19.15
CA LYS A 218 7.52 21.66 18.41
C LYS A 218 8.94 22.23 18.38
N ASN A 219 9.96 21.38 18.29
CA ASN A 219 11.38 21.75 18.34
C ASN A 219 11.98 22.19 17.00
N GLY A 220 11.19 22.19 15.93
CA GLY A 220 11.62 22.64 14.60
C GLY A 220 12.32 21.58 13.75
N LEU A 221 12.56 20.34 14.24
CA LEU A 221 13.23 19.27 13.49
C LEU A 221 12.58 18.96 12.12
N LEU A 222 11.26 19.08 12.01
CA LEU A 222 10.55 18.85 10.76
C LEU A 222 10.80 19.96 9.72
N SER A 223 10.99 21.20 10.17
CA SER A 223 11.15 22.37 9.29
C SER A 223 12.61 22.66 8.95
N ASP A 224 13.50 22.49 9.92
CA ASP A 224 14.93 22.81 9.82
C ASP A 224 15.75 21.76 10.60
N LEU A 225 16.04 20.65 9.91
CA LEU A 225 16.85 19.58 10.48
C LEU A 225 18.29 20.04 10.61
N SER A 226 18.78 20.20 11.85
CA SER A 226 20.16 20.51 12.16
C SER A 226 20.74 19.53 13.17
N ILE A 227 22.06 19.34 13.12
CA ILE A 227 22.76 18.47 14.08
C ILE A 227 22.63 19.00 15.52
N GLU A 228 22.60 20.31 15.70
CA GLU A 228 22.43 20.97 17.01
C GLU A 228 21.05 20.66 17.59
N ALA A 229 20.00 20.67 16.77
CA ALA A 229 18.66 20.33 17.22
C ALA A 229 18.56 18.84 17.59
N ILE A 230 19.21 17.94 16.85
CA ILE A 230 19.26 16.51 17.18
C ILE A 230 20.00 16.27 18.49
N VAL A 231 21.15 16.93 18.70
CA VAL A 231 21.95 16.80 19.91
C VAL A 231 21.22 17.36 21.15
N ALA A 232 20.43 18.41 20.99
CA ALA A 232 19.64 18.95 22.07
C ALA A 232 18.58 17.99 22.61
N GLU A 233 18.03 17.15 21.74
CA GLU A 233 17.04 16.12 22.08
C GLU A 233 17.67 14.76 22.45
N ASP A 234 18.90 14.48 21.95
CA ASP A 234 19.73 13.29 22.19
C ASP A 234 18.94 11.96 22.21
N PRO A 235 18.36 11.54 21.05
CA PRO A 235 17.48 10.39 21.00
C PRO A 235 18.18 9.07 21.37
N ASP A 236 17.42 8.14 21.98
CA ASP A 236 17.91 6.81 22.35
C ASP A 236 18.14 5.90 21.12
N TYR A 237 17.36 6.11 20.05
CA TYR A 237 17.44 5.37 18.79
C TYR A 237 17.31 6.31 17.59
N ILE A 238 18.01 5.97 16.50
CA ILE A 238 17.87 6.65 15.20
C ILE A 238 17.55 5.60 14.14
N PHE A 239 16.43 5.78 13.45
CA PHE A 239 16.03 4.94 12.33
C PHE A 239 16.15 5.73 11.02
N VAL A 240 16.78 5.14 10.01
CA VAL A 240 17.04 5.80 8.73
C VAL A 240 16.34 5.02 7.62
N THR A 241 15.40 5.67 6.92
CA THR A 241 14.81 5.16 5.68
C THR A 241 15.39 5.87 4.47
N CYS A 242 15.31 5.26 3.28
CA CYS A 242 15.83 5.85 2.06
C CYS A 242 14.75 5.95 0.97
N MET A 243 14.64 7.11 0.35
CA MET A 243 13.82 7.34 -0.84
C MET A 243 14.72 7.42 -2.08
N GLY A 244 14.51 6.53 -3.05
CA GLY A 244 15.33 6.45 -4.25
C GLY A 244 16.56 5.57 -4.07
N ASP A 245 17.71 5.99 -4.62
CA ASP A 245 18.95 5.23 -4.55
C ASP A 245 19.56 5.25 -3.15
N LEU A 246 19.98 4.07 -2.68
CA LEU A 246 20.49 3.88 -1.31
C LEU A 246 21.89 4.51 -1.13
N GLU A 247 22.77 4.38 -2.12
CA GLU A 247 24.15 4.92 -2.04
C GLU A 247 24.10 6.45 -2.03
N GLU A 248 23.28 7.05 -2.90
CA GLU A 248 23.06 8.51 -2.91
C GLU A 248 22.44 8.99 -1.61
N GLY A 249 21.46 8.27 -1.06
CA GLY A 249 20.85 8.59 0.22
C GLY A 249 21.84 8.53 1.39
N GLN A 250 22.71 7.53 1.43
CA GLN A 250 23.77 7.41 2.44
C GLN A 250 24.81 8.53 2.32
N ALA A 251 25.25 8.83 1.10
CA ALA A 251 26.18 9.94 0.86
C ALA A 251 25.58 11.29 1.31
N GLN A 252 24.29 11.50 1.08
CA GLN A 252 23.59 12.71 1.53
C GLN A 252 23.47 12.77 3.07
N LEU A 253 23.24 11.65 3.74
CA LEU A 253 23.25 11.58 5.21
C LEU A 253 24.63 11.94 5.76
N GLU A 254 25.69 11.40 5.17
CA GLU A 254 27.05 11.69 5.54
C GLU A 254 27.37 13.18 5.37
N ALA A 255 27.08 13.74 4.23
CA ALA A 255 27.32 15.15 3.94
C ALA A 255 26.54 16.09 4.86
N SER A 256 25.33 15.71 5.28
CA SER A 256 24.44 16.57 6.06
C SER A 256 24.63 16.45 7.57
N LEU A 257 24.93 15.25 8.09
CA LEU A 257 24.90 14.97 9.52
C LEU A 257 26.13 14.18 10.02
N THR A 258 26.41 12.99 9.46
CA THR A 258 27.35 12.05 10.10
C THR A 258 28.82 12.44 9.96
N SER A 259 29.18 13.29 8.99
CA SER A 259 30.54 13.88 8.88
C SER A 259 30.84 14.91 9.99
N ASN A 260 29.82 15.44 10.67
CA ASN A 260 30.02 16.35 11.77
C ASN A 260 30.47 15.57 13.04
N PRO A 261 31.63 15.90 13.65
CA PRO A 261 32.11 15.19 14.85
C PRO A 261 31.12 15.14 16.00
N ILE A 262 30.21 16.14 16.12
CA ILE A 262 29.17 16.18 17.14
C ILE A 262 28.20 15.01 17.01
N TRP A 263 27.98 14.46 15.81
CA TRP A 263 27.18 13.25 15.61
C TRP A 263 27.62 12.09 16.50
N ASN A 264 28.92 11.92 16.69
CA ASN A 264 29.49 10.86 17.51
C ASN A 264 29.26 11.05 19.03
N THR A 265 28.69 12.17 19.46
CA THR A 265 28.33 12.41 20.85
C THR A 265 26.93 11.95 21.21
N LEU A 266 26.08 11.65 20.23
CA LEU A 266 24.73 11.17 20.42
C LEU A 266 24.71 9.80 21.13
N GLN A 267 23.80 9.63 22.09
CA GLN A 267 23.64 8.36 22.79
C GLN A 267 23.32 7.20 21.84
N ALA A 268 22.42 7.43 20.88
CA ALA A 268 22.10 6.42 19.85
C ALA A 268 23.34 5.94 19.09
N VAL A 269 24.26 6.85 18.74
CA VAL A 269 25.52 6.51 18.03
C VAL A 269 26.47 5.75 18.94
N GLN A 270 26.67 6.22 20.17
CA GLN A 270 27.58 5.59 21.14
C GLN A 270 27.14 4.18 21.53
N ASN A 271 25.81 3.93 21.55
CA ASN A 271 25.24 2.65 21.91
C ASN A 271 25.01 1.73 20.69
N GLY A 272 25.38 2.14 19.48
CA GLY A 272 25.17 1.37 18.24
C GLY A 272 23.70 1.26 17.80
N ARG A 273 22.85 2.23 18.19
CA ARG A 273 21.41 2.25 17.95
C ARG A 273 21.01 3.15 16.78
N VAL A 274 21.81 3.14 15.73
CA VAL A 274 21.52 3.79 14.44
C VAL A 274 21.26 2.72 13.42
N PHE A 275 20.00 2.58 12.97
CA PHE A 275 19.56 1.50 12.13
C PHE A 275 19.12 2.00 10.75
N PHE A 276 19.69 1.42 9.71
CA PHE A 276 19.24 1.61 8.34
C PHE A 276 18.17 0.57 8.03
N LEU A 277 16.97 1.07 7.78
CA LEU A 277 15.81 0.23 7.54
C LEU A 277 15.70 -0.15 6.05
N ASP A 278 15.23 -1.36 5.80
CA ASP A 278 14.96 -1.83 4.45
C ASP A 278 13.93 -0.93 3.74
N LYS A 279 14.27 -0.49 2.51
CA LYS A 279 13.45 0.45 1.73
C LYS A 279 12.07 -0.13 1.42
N GLU A 280 11.98 -1.40 1.10
CA GLU A 280 10.71 -2.02 0.70
C GLU A 280 9.74 -2.13 1.85
N LEU A 281 10.25 -2.39 3.05
CA LEU A 281 9.45 -2.56 4.25
C LEU A 281 9.10 -1.25 4.96
N PHE A 282 9.97 -0.22 4.84
CA PHE A 282 9.88 0.96 5.70
C PHE A 282 9.82 2.31 4.96
N HIS A 283 10.05 2.34 3.66
CA HIS A 283 9.81 3.50 2.81
C HIS A 283 8.69 3.24 1.80
N ASN A 284 8.78 2.14 1.07
CA ASN A 284 7.66 1.58 0.32
C ASN A 284 6.66 0.96 1.30
N LYS A 285 5.46 0.64 0.86
CA LYS A 285 4.49 -0.02 1.76
C LYS A 285 4.80 -1.52 1.81
N PRO A 286 4.83 -2.15 3.01
CA PRO A 286 5.20 -3.57 3.15
C PRO A 286 4.14 -4.55 2.60
N ASN A 287 2.90 -4.10 2.41
CA ASN A 287 1.78 -4.88 1.90
C ASN A 287 1.62 -6.22 2.69
N ALA A 288 1.68 -7.39 2.06
CA ALA A 288 1.58 -8.67 2.78
C ALA A 288 2.72 -8.94 3.79
N ARG A 289 3.73 -8.05 3.89
CA ARG A 289 4.87 -8.17 4.80
C ARG A 289 4.80 -7.24 6.03
N TRP A 290 3.62 -6.71 6.36
CA TRP A 290 3.44 -5.87 7.56
C TRP A 290 3.93 -6.57 8.83
N GLY A 291 3.62 -7.85 9.01
CA GLY A 291 4.08 -8.62 10.18
C GLY A 291 5.61 -8.65 10.31
N GLU A 292 6.31 -8.89 9.21
CA GLU A 292 7.78 -8.87 9.15
C GLU A 292 8.35 -7.50 9.55
N SER A 293 7.73 -6.40 9.09
CA SER A 293 8.16 -5.05 9.47
C SER A 293 8.07 -4.83 10.98
N TYR A 294 6.99 -5.27 11.63
CA TYR A 294 6.85 -5.17 13.08
C TYR A 294 7.85 -6.07 13.83
N GLU A 295 8.09 -7.28 13.36
CA GLU A 295 9.08 -8.19 13.96
C GLU A 295 10.50 -7.60 13.93
N ILE A 296 10.88 -6.99 12.80
CA ILE A 296 12.18 -6.31 12.67
C ILE A 296 12.29 -5.15 13.66
N LEU A 297 11.27 -4.30 13.78
CA LEU A 297 11.30 -3.19 14.74
C LEU A 297 11.38 -3.70 16.18
N ALA A 298 10.64 -4.76 16.54
CA ALA A 298 10.72 -5.37 17.86
C ALA A 298 12.15 -5.86 18.18
N GLU A 299 12.81 -6.51 17.21
CA GLU A 299 14.19 -6.96 17.34
C GLU A 299 15.17 -5.79 17.53
N LEU A 300 15.06 -4.74 16.70
CA LEU A 300 15.92 -3.57 16.80
C LEU A 300 15.75 -2.81 18.13
N LEU A 301 14.53 -2.73 18.65
CA LEU A 301 14.25 -2.10 19.95
C LEU A 301 14.75 -2.94 21.15
N SER A 302 15.09 -4.19 20.94
CA SER A 302 15.67 -5.07 21.99
C SER A 302 17.17 -4.89 22.17
N GLN A 303 17.86 -4.21 21.27
CA GLN A 303 19.30 -3.90 21.30
C GLN A 303 19.54 -2.60 22.10
#